data_0a42ce173e148dc1bc36bc7f734aeb43
#
_entry.id   0a42ce173e148dc1bc36bc7f734aeb43
#
_cell.length_a   1.000
_cell.length_b   1.000
_cell.length_c   1.000
_cell.angle_alpha   90.00
_cell.angle_beta   90.00
_cell.angle_gamma   90.00
#
_symmetry.space_group_name_H-M   'P 1'
#
loop_
_entity.id
_entity.type
_entity.pdbx_description
1 polymer ?
#
loop_
_entity_poly.entity_id
_entity_poly.type
_entity_poly.pdbx_seq_one_letter_code
_entity_poly.pdbx_strand_id
1 'polypeptide(L)'
;MIDSILYGDCRQTLNTLKSHITTGICDKPRMCVTSPPYYGLRDYGGESSQIGQEQSPEEYIQEMVKVLSKVKDCLADDGTLWLNIGDSYYNYRPGKGQALVKQTMSATKQDLPDKCARRGNKLKGLKEKDLIGIPWMLAFALRADGWYLRQDIVWNKPNPMPESVRDRCTKSHEYVFLLSKNQNYYFDVDAIKEPTRRYIHVL
;
A
#
# COMPACT_ATOMS: atom_id res chain seq x y z
N MET A 1 -16.09 -5.76 20.51
CA MET A 1 -16.38 -4.73 19.46
C MET A 1 -16.45 -5.50 18.14
N ILE A 2 -17.64 -5.78 17.69
CA ILE A 2 -17.90 -6.50 16.45
C ILE A 2 -18.55 -5.48 15.52
N ASP A 3 -18.14 -5.44 14.27
CA ASP A 3 -18.71 -4.59 13.20
C ASP A 3 -18.73 -3.08 13.52
N SER A 4 -17.60 -2.54 13.94
CA SER A 4 -17.47 -1.11 14.25
C SER A 4 -16.45 -0.42 13.35
N ILE A 5 -16.69 0.86 13.06
CA ILE A 5 -15.79 1.71 12.29
C ILE A 5 -15.12 2.70 13.25
N LEU A 6 -13.80 2.74 13.25
CA LEU A 6 -13.04 3.74 13.97
C LEU A 6 -12.72 4.91 13.02
N TYR A 7 -13.28 6.07 13.30
CA TYR A 7 -13.05 7.29 12.49
C TYR A 7 -11.82 8.04 13.00
N GLY A 8 -11.05 8.59 12.08
CA GLY A 8 -9.92 9.47 12.36
C GLY A 8 -8.61 8.98 11.77
N ASP A 9 -7.52 9.63 12.16
CA ASP A 9 -6.17 9.26 11.76
C ASP A 9 -5.82 7.86 12.27
N CYS A 10 -5.40 6.98 11.37
CA CYS A 10 -5.06 5.60 11.69
C CYS A 10 -3.96 5.49 12.76
N ARG A 11 -3.05 6.47 12.84
CA ARG A 11 -1.99 6.53 13.86
C ARG A 11 -2.55 6.70 15.27
N GLN A 12 -3.71 7.36 15.39
CA GLN A 12 -4.43 7.56 16.66
C GLN A 12 -5.41 6.44 16.93
N THR A 13 -6.19 6.05 15.93
CA THR A 13 -7.20 4.99 16.09
C THR A 13 -6.59 3.63 16.39
N LEU A 14 -5.38 3.32 15.90
CA LEU A 14 -4.63 2.12 16.28
C LEU A 14 -4.18 2.15 17.74
N ASN A 15 -3.82 3.33 18.28
CA ASN A 15 -3.53 3.45 19.72
C ASN A 15 -4.80 3.21 20.56
N THR A 16 -5.94 3.72 20.12
CA THR A 16 -7.24 3.47 20.78
C THR A 16 -7.59 1.98 20.72
N LEU A 17 -7.43 1.33 19.58
CA LEU A 17 -7.64 -0.12 19.43
C LEU A 17 -6.73 -0.91 20.37
N LYS A 18 -5.44 -0.56 20.44
CA LYS A 18 -4.48 -1.20 21.36
C LYS A 18 -4.93 -1.06 22.81
N SER A 19 -5.44 0.13 23.21
CA SER A 19 -5.99 0.34 24.55
C SER A 19 -7.20 -0.56 24.81
N HIS A 20 -8.14 -0.66 23.85
CA HIS A 20 -9.33 -1.52 24.00
C HIS A 20 -8.94 -2.99 24.14
N ILE A 21 -7.95 -3.46 23.40
CA ILE A 21 -7.41 -4.81 23.53
C ILE A 21 -6.82 -5.02 24.94
N THR A 22 -6.00 -4.08 25.40
CA THR A 22 -5.33 -4.17 26.70
C THR A 22 -6.31 -4.17 27.88
N THR A 23 -7.42 -3.43 27.75
CA THR A 23 -8.49 -3.37 28.77
C THR A 23 -9.54 -4.47 28.64
N GLY A 24 -9.41 -5.38 27.67
CA GLY A 24 -10.34 -6.49 27.47
C GLY A 24 -11.68 -6.11 26.85
N ILE A 25 -11.79 -4.90 26.28
CA ILE A 25 -13.00 -4.45 25.56
C ILE A 25 -13.18 -5.22 24.25
N CYS A 26 -12.08 -5.62 23.60
CA CYS A 26 -12.11 -6.48 22.41
C CYS A 26 -10.90 -7.41 22.36
N ASP A 27 -11.07 -8.53 21.64
CA ASP A 27 -9.99 -9.46 21.37
C ASP A 27 -9.01 -8.90 20.32
N LYS A 28 -7.80 -9.49 20.28
CA LYS A 28 -6.82 -9.19 19.23
C LYS A 28 -7.33 -9.67 17.88
N PRO A 29 -7.36 -8.82 16.84
CA PRO A 29 -7.63 -9.26 15.48
C PRO A 29 -6.58 -10.28 15.01
N ARG A 30 -7.00 -11.26 14.21
CA ARG A 30 -6.07 -12.24 13.60
C ARG A 30 -5.59 -11.83 12.22
N MET A 31 -6.25 -10.87 11.60
CA MET A 31 -5.89 -10.46 10.24
C MET A 31 -6.09 -8.95 10.07
N CYS A 32 -5.16 -8.34 9.35
CA CYS A 32 -5.30 -7.00 8.77
C CYS A 32 -5.21 -7.12 7.26
N VAL A 33 -6.21 -6.61 6.55
CA VAL A 33 -6.20 -6.46 5.08
C VAL A 33 -6.28 -4.97 4.78
N THR A 34 -5.32 -4.44 4.03
CA THR A 34 -5.26 -3.01 3.78
C THR A 34 -4.65 -2.67 2.43
N SER A 35 -5.12 -1.55 1.86
CA SER A 35 -4.52 -0.84 0.75
C SER A 35 -4.29 0.61 1.21
N PRO A 36 -3.10 0.94 1.71
CA PRO A 36 -2.81 2.28 2.22
C PRO A 36 -2.80 3.31 1.09
N PRO A 37 -2.80 4.61 1.39
CA PRO A 37 -2.57 5.64 0.40
C PRO A 37 -1.23 5.41 -0.31
N TYR A 38 -1.25 5.34 -1.66
CA TYR A 38 -0.04 5.12 -2.45
C TYR A 38 0.80 6.38 -2.54
N TYR A 39 2.11 6.23 -2.55
CA TYR A 39 3.05 7.33 -2.64
C TYR A 39 2.80 8.19 -3.89
N GLY A 40 2.55 9.47 -3.66
CA GLY A 40 2.41 10.46 -4.70
C GLY A 40 1.20 10.31 -5.62
N LEU A 41 0.25 9.40 -5.35
CA LEU A 41 -0.85 9.09 -6.27
C LEU A 41 -2.07 9.99 -6.09
N ARG A 42 -2.48 10.26 -4.87
CA ARG A 42 -3.69 11.03 -4.57
C ARG A 42 -3.45 12.07 -3.49
N ASP A 43 -4.01 13.24 -3.71
CA ASP A 43 -4.22 14.24 -2.69
C ASP A 43 -5.71 14.23 -2.32
N TYR A 44 -6.00 13.93 -1.06
CA TYR A 44 -7.37 13.90 -0.55
C TYR A 44 -7.81 15.27 0.03
N GLY A 45 -7.02 16.33 -0.19
CA GLY A 45 -7.31 17.67 0.31
C GLY A 45 -7.17 17.81 1.83
N GLY A 46 -6.45 16.89 2.46
CA GLY A 46 -6.20 16.87 3.88
C GLY A 46 -5.06 17.78 4.33
N GLU A 47 -4.78 17.74 5.62
CA GLU A 47 -3.66 18.46 6.24
C GLU A 47 -2.29 17.95 5.74
N SER A 48 -1.25 18.69 6.02
CA SER A 48 0.15 18.37 5.65
C SER A 48 0.66 17.04 6.20
N SER A 49 -0.09 16.40 7.09
CA SER A 49 0.20 15.09 7.71
C SER A 49 -0.36 13.89 6.94
N GLN A 50 -0.96 14.09 5.77
CA GLN A 50 -1.53 13.02 4.96
C GLN A 50 -0.46 12.04 4.49
N ILE A 51 -0.66 10.74 4.76
CA ILE A 51 0.19 9.65 4.27
C ILE A 51 0.09 9.58 2.73
N GLY A 52 1.22 9.32 2.06
CA GLY A 52 1.33 9.27 0.61
C GLY A 52 1.70 10.62 -0.01
N GLN A 53 1.93 11.63 0.84
CA GLN A 53 2.29 12.99 0.43
C GLN A 53 3.70 13.41 0.90
N GLU A 54 4.51 12.46 1.36
CA GLU A 54 5.88 12.69 1.83
C GLU A 54 6.79 13.20 0.70
N GLN A 55 7.88 13.87 1.07
CA GLN A 55 8.78 14.49 0.08
C GLN A 55 9.64 13.47 -0.67
N SER A 56 9.90 12.32 -0.05
CA SER A 56 10.69 11.25 -0.64
C SER A 56 10.05 9.88 -0.43
N PRO A 57 10.37 8.89 -1.29
CA PRO A 57 9.97 7.50 -1.09
C PRO A 57 10.41 6.95 0.26
N GLU A 58 11.60 7.31 0.70
CA GLU A 58 12.19 6.86 1.97
C GLU A 58 11.37 7.35 3.17
N GLU A 59 10.94 8.63 3.16
CA GLU A 59 10.07 9.18 4.21
C GLU A 59 8.71 8.47 4.24
N TYR A 60 8.12 8.23 3.07
CA TYR A 60 6.89 7.46 2.96
C TYR A 60 7.04 6.05 3.53
N ILE A 61 8.11 5.34 3.19
CA ILE A 61 8.38 3.99 3.71
C ILE A 61 8.52 4.02 5.24
N GLN A 62 9.25 5.00 5.79
CA GLN A 62 9.41 5.14 7.23
C GLN A 62 8.07 5.40 7.94
N GLU A 63 7.21 6.24 7.37
CA GLU A 63 5.90 6.50 7.95
C GLU A 63 4.99 5.27 7.88
N MET A 64 5.01 4.55 6.76
CA MET A 64 4.28 3.29 6.60
C MET A 64 4.75 2.22 7.59
N VAL A 65 6.05 2.09 7.81
CA VAL A 65 6.59 1.16 8.83
C VAL A 65 6.06 1.51 10.21
N LYS A 66 6.07 2.79 10.60
CA LYS A 66 5.52 3.22 11.91
C LYS A 66 4.04 2.85 12.09
N VAL A 67 3.23 3.03 11.04
CA VAL A 67 1.81 2.66 11.08
C VAL A 67 1.65 1.15 11.18
N LEU A 68 2.36 0.39 10.34
CA LEU A 68 2.22 -1.06 10.30
C LEU A 68 2.84 -1.76 11.51
N SER A 69 3.83 -1.16 12.18
CA SER A 69 4.31 -1.61 13.50
C SER A 69 3.20 -1.52 14.56
N LYS A 70 2.37 -0.46 14.54
CA LYS A 70 1.20 -0.38 15.43
C LYS A 70 0.14 -1.42 15.10
N VAL A 71 -0.06 -1.74 13.81
CA VAL A 71 -0.92 -2.86 13.40
C VAL A 71 -0.39 -4.16 13.99
N LYS A 72 0.92 -4.42 13.89
CA LYS A 72 1.57 -5.60 14.48
C LYS A 72 1.32 -5.74 15.98
N ASP A 73 1.37 -4.63 16.70
CA ASP A 73 1.08 -4.60 18.14
C ASP A 73 -0.36 -5.00 18.48
N CYS A 74 -1.31 -4.63 17.60
CA CYS A 74 -2.73 -4.94 17.79
C CYS A 74 -3.07 -6.38 17.39
N LEU A 75 -2.33 -7.00 16.48
CA LEU A 75 -2.63 -8.35 15.98
C LEU A 75 -2.37 -9.43 17.04
N ALA A 76 -3.14 -10.52 16.96
CA ALA A 76 -2.86 -11.76 17.66
C ALA A 76 -1.46 -12.31 17.30
N ASP A 77 -0.92 -13.21 18.08
CA ASP A 77 0.44 -13.70 17.86
C ASP A 77 0.54 -14.58 16.61
N ASP A 78 -0.55 -15.22 16.20
CA ASP A 78 -0.71 -15.94 14.94
C ASP A 78 -1.26 -15.07 13.79
N GLY A 79 -1.28 -13.75 13.99
CA GLY A 79 -1.91 -12.80 13.06
C GLY A 79 -1.11 -12.53 11.79
N THR A 80 -1.85 -12.15 10.74
CA THR A 80 -1.32 -11.86 9.40
C THR A 80 -1.69 -10.47 8.93
N LEU A 81 -0.84 -9.91 8.06
CA LEU A 81 -1.07 -8.68 7.32
C LEU A 81 -1.07 -8.98 5.81
N TRP A 82 -2.16 -8.59 5.14
CA TRP A 82 -2.31 -8.65 3.70
C TRP A 82 -2.26 -7.23 3.15
N LEU A 83 -1.16 -6.88 2.55
CA LEU A 83 -0.85 -5.51 2.14
C LEU A 83 -0.90 -5.39 0.62
N ASN A 84 -1.96 -4.77 0.10
CA ASN A 84 -2.04 -4.39 -1.31
C ASN A 84 -1.36 -3.05 -1.52
N ILE A 85 -0.40 -2.98 -2.44
CA ILE A 85 0.30 -1.74 -2.75
C ILE A 85 0.73 -1.68 -4.22
N GLY A 86 0.49 -0.51 -4.83
CA GLY A 86 0.93 -0.20 -6.17
C GLY A 86 2.23 0.60 -6.19
N ASP A 87 2.88 0.58 -7.34
CA ASP A 87 4.11 1.32 -7.60
C ASP A 87 3.85 2.48 -8.56
N SER A 88 4.74 3.45 -8.57
CA SER A 88 4.69 4.61 -9.45
C SER A 88 6.04 4.85 -10.14
N TYR A 89 5.99 5.67 -11.21
CA TYR A 89 7.19 6.05 -11.93
C TYR A 89 7.66 7.44 -11.51
N TYR A 90 8.97 7.60 -11.38
CA TYR A 90 9.57 8.89 -11.11
C TYR A 90 9.46 9.79 -12.35
N ASN A 91 8.81 10.94 -12.19
CA ASN A 91 8.62 11.92 -13.25
C ASN A 91 8.99 13.31 -12.70
N TYR A 92 10.25 13.66 -12.84
CA TYR A 92 10.77 14.99 -12.48
C TYR A 92 10.77 15.90 -13.70
N ARG A 93 10.07 17.02 -13.60
CA ARG A 93 10.08 18.08 -14.64
C ARG A 93 10.65 19.37 -14.05
N PRO A 94 11.88 19.78 -14.42
CA PRO A 94 12.44 21.05 -13.97
C PRO A 94 11.47 22.21 -14.28
N GLY A 95 11.18 23.05 -13.28
CA GLY A 95 10.32 24.22 -13.43
C GLY A 95 8.80 23.98 -13.42
N LYS A 96 8.34 22.73 -13.54
CA LYS A 96 6.90 22.38 -13.50
C LYS A 96 6.50 21.52 -12.30
N GLY A 97 7.44 21.16 -11.44
CA GLY A 97 7.22 20.25 -10.34
C GLY A 97 6.99 18.80 -10.81
N GLN A 98 6.81 17.90 -9.86
CA GLN A 98 6.38 16.54 -10.15
C GLN A 98 4.88 16.59 -10.48
N ALA A 99 4.53 16.42 -11.75
CA ALA A 99 3.13 16.26 -12.12
C ALA A 99 2.68 14.87 -11.66
N LEU A 100 2.00 14.81 -10.53
CA LEU A 100 1.19 13.64 -10.20
C LEU A 100 0.19 13.46 -11.34
N VAL A 101 0.14 12.26 -11.91
CA VAL A 101 -0.88 11.91 -12.90
C VAL A 101 -2.23 12.12 -12.22
N LYS A 102 -2.94 13.17 -12.61
CA LYS A 102 -4.27 13.48 -12.11
C LYS A 102 -5.21 12.34 -12.48
N GLN A 103 -5.50 11.47 -11.55
CA GLN A 103 -6.74 10.71 -11.57
C GLN A 103 -7.81 11.52 -10.83
N THR A 104 -8.26 12.58 -11.44
CA THR A 104 -9.52 13.22 -11.05
C THR A 104 -10.63 12.55 -11.87
N MET A 105 -11.38 11.67 -11.24
CA MET A 105 -12.70 11.37 -11.72
C MET A 105 -13.52 12.68 -11.65
N SER A 106 -13.88 13.20 -12.84
CA SER A 106 -14.87 14.28 -13.00
C SER A 106 -14.55 15.66 -12.40
N ALA A 107 -13.51 16.33 -12.90
CA ALA A 107 -13.43 17.78 -12.80
C ALA A 107 -13.08 18.35 -14.18
N THR A 108 -13.87 19.30 -14.66
CA THR A 108 -13.62 20.09 -15.85
C THR A 108 -12.29 20.83 -15.72
N LYS A 109 -11.58 21.00 -16.83
CA LYS A 109 -10.22 21.56 -16.93
C LYS A 109 -10.00 22.96 -16.31
N GLN A 110 -11.04 23.62 -15.84
CA GLN A 110 -11.02 25.03 -15.44
C GLN A 110 -10.83 25.31 -13.93
N ASP A 111 -11.01 24.33 -13.03
CA ASP A 111 -11.10 24.59 -11.59
C ASP A 111 -9.97 23.99 -10.73
N LEU A 112 -8.84 23.63 -11.33
CA LEU A 112 -7.73 23.07 -10.58
C LEU A 112 -6.70 24.17 -10.28
N PRO A 113 -6.58 24.57 -9.01
CA PRO A 113 -5.52 25.51 -8.64
C PRO A 113 -4.15 24.89 -8.96
N ASP A 114 -3.25 25.74 -9.44
CA ASP A 114 -1.85 25.44 -9.80
C ASP A 114 -1.01 24.85 -8.63
N LYS A 115 -1.64 24.63 -7.48
CA LYS A 115 -1.04 24.17 -6.22
C LYS A 115 -0.83 22.64 -6.13
N CYS A 116 -1.33 21.85 -7.09
CA CYS A 116 -1.13 20.39 -7.11
C CYS A 116 0.17 19.95 -7.78
N ALA A 117 1.00 20.88 -8.23
CA ALA A 117 2.34 20.56 -8.70
C ALA A 117 3.27 20.55 -7.49
N ARG A 118 3.57 19.38 -6.93
CA ARG A 118 4.72 19.26 -6.02
C ARG A 118 5.94 19.74 -6.79
N ARG A 119 6.54 20.83 -6.34
CA ARG A 119 7.93 21.15 -6.68
C ARG A 119 8.80 20.11 -5.97
N GLY A 120 8.81 18.88 -6.51
CA GLY A 120 9.64 17.82 -5.98
C GLY A 120 11.10 18.19 -6.15
N ASN A 121 11.86 18.12 -5.08
CA ASN A 121 13.31 18.11 -5.17
C ASN A 121 13.71 16.92 -6.03
N LYS A 122 14.81 17.09 -6.78
CA LYS A 122 15.38 15.96 -7.52
C LYS A 122 15.73 14.86 -6.52
N LEU A 123 15.04 13.72 -6.61
CA LEU A 123 15.28 12.59 -5.74
C LEU A 123 16.66 11.99 -6.08
N LYS A 124 17.47 11.80 -5.06
CA LYS A 124 18.81 11.21 -5.21
C LYS A 124 18.69 9.75 -5.61
N GLY A 125 19.42 9.35 -6.65
CA GLY A 125 19.46 7.95 -7.09
C GLY A 125 18.39 7.54 -8.09
N LEU A 126 17.35 8.37 -8.34
CA LEU A 126 16.32 8.11 -9.34
C LEU A 126 16.54 8.95 -10.60
N LYS A 127 16.31 8.34 -11.75
CA LYS A 127 16.32 8.98 -13.06
C LYS A 127 14.89 9.12 -13.56
N GLU A 128 14.65 10.11 -14.40
CA GLU A 128 13.33 10.25 -15.06
C GLU A 128 12.90 8.94 -15.70
N LYS A 129 11.64 8.55 -15.49
CA LYS A 129 11.01 7.29 -15.92
C LYS A 129 11.42 6.03 -15.14
N ASP A 130 12.29 6.12 -14.15
CA ASP A 130 12.54 4.97 -13.29
C ASP A 130 11.25 4.53 -12.58
N LEU A 131 11.04 3.22 -12.47
CA LEU A 131 10.08 2.65 -11.53
C LEU A 131 10.64 2.85 -10.12
N ILE A 132 9.85 3.42 -9.21
CA ILE A 132 10.36 3.79 -7.88
C ILE A 132 10.66 2.56 -7.03
N GLY A 133 9.83 1.51 -7.14
CA GLY A 133 10.01 0.26 -6.39
C GLY A 133 9.35 0.27 -5.01
N ILE A 134 8.38 1.14 -4.77
CA ILE A 134 7.69 1.30 -3.48
C ILE A 134 7.23 -0.03 -2.86
N PRO A 135 6.57 -0.96 -3.59
CA PRO A 135 6.09 -2.20 -3.00
C PRO A 135 7.21 -3.01 -2.35
N TRP A 136 8.31 -3.18 -3.05
CA TRP A 136 9.44 -3.98 -2.56
C TRP A 136 10.26 -3.26 -1.49
N MET A 137 10.41 -1.92 -1.60
CA MET A 137 11.02 -1.12 -0.55
C MET A 137 10.25 -1.27 0.76
N LEU A 138 8.92 -1.20 0.72
CA LEU A 138 8.08 -1.36 1.90
C LEU A 138 8.12 -2.80 2.45
N ALA A 139 8.03 -3.81 1.58
CA ALA A 139 8.11 -5.21 1.99
C ALA A 139 9.43 -5.53 2.71
N PHE A 140 10.56 -5.03 2.21
CA PHE A 140 11.86 -5.23 2.84
C PHE A 140 12.03 -4.42 4.12
N ALA A 141 11.50 -3.20 4.18
CA ALA A 141 11.50 -2.40 5.39
C ALA A 141 10.68 -3.04 6.51
N LEU A 142 9.49 -3.58 6.20
CA LEU A 142 8.67 -4.32 7.16
C LEU A 142 9.36 -5.61 7.63
N ARG A 143 10.04 -6.32 6.72
CA ARG A 143 10.85 -7.47 7.12
C ARG A 143 11.96 -7.07 8.09
N ALA A 144 12.63 -5.94 7.85
CA ALA A 144 13.64 -5.40 8.76
C ALA A 144 13.04 -4.95 10.11
N ASP A 145 11.78 -4.50 10.13
CA ASP A 145 10.99 -4.16 11.33
C ASP A 145 10.49 -5.41 12.09
N GLY A 146 10.89 -6.60 11.64
CA GLY A 146 10.59 -7.87 12.33
C GLY A 146 9.28 -8.54 11.92
N TRP A 147 8.67 -8.16 10.80
CA TRP A 147 7.65 -8.96 10.15
C TRP A 147 8.28 -10.14 9.41
N TYR A 148 7.56 -11.24 9.31
CA TYR A 148 7.91 -12.34 8.42
C TYR A 148 7.28 -12.10 7.05
N LEU A 149 8.07 -11.73 6.05
CA LEU A 149 7.60 -11.63 4.67
C LEU A 149 7.44 -13.05 4.10
N ARG A 150 6.19 -13.48 3.90
CA ARG A 150 5.86 -14.87 3.56
C ARG A 150 5.65 -15.09 2.07
N GLN A 151 4.99 -14.16 1.39
CA GLN A 151 4.66 -14.32 -0.02
C GLN A 151 4.40 -12.97 -0.67
N ASP A 152 4.74 -12.88 -1.95
CA ASP A 152 4.26 -11.88 -2.90
C ASP A 152 3.21 -12.51 -3.80
N ILE A 153 2.09 -11.84 -3.96
CA ILE A 153 0.98 -12.27 -4.80
C ILE A 153 0.79 -11.21 -5.86
N VAL A 154 0.76 -11.64 -7.12
CA VAL A 154 0.48 -10.74 -8.24
C VAL A 154 -1.03 -10.64 -8.40
N TRP A 155 -1.57 -9.47 -8.11
CA TRP A 155 -2.96 -9.14 -8.41
C TRP A 155 -3.09 -8.66 -9.85
N ASN A 156 -3.40 -9.57 -10.76
CA ASN A 156 -3.63 -9.24 -12.17
C ASN A 156 -4.95 -8.47 -12.35
N LYS A 157 -4.88 -7.35 -13.08
CA LYS A 157 -6.06 -6.54 -13.44
C LYS A 157 -6.41 -6.82 -14.90
N PRO A 158 -7.51 -7.54 -15.19
CA PRO A 158 -7.89 -7.86 -16.57
C PRO A 158 -8.23 -6.61 -17.40
N ASN A 159 -8.69 -5.54 -16.74
CA ASN A 159 -9.01 -4.24 -17.36
C ASN A 159 -8.20 -3.12 -16.68
N PRO A 160 -6.86 -3.04 -16.91
CA PRO A 160 -6.06 -1.97 -16.34
C PRO A 160 -6.45 -0.63 -16.98
N MET A 161 -6.22 0.47 -16.24
CA MET A 161 -6.40 1.79 -16.85
C MET A 161 -5.45 1.97 -18.03
N PRO A 162 -5.97 2.47 -19.19
CA PRO A 162 -5.12 2.75 -20.34
C PRO A 162 -4.01 3.74 -19.99
N GLU A 163 -2.80 3.45 -20.41
CA GLU A 163 -1.65 4.34 -20.28
C GLU A 163 -1.18 4.79 -21.65
N SER A 164 -1.01 6.11 -21.85
CA SER A 164 -0.49 6.68 -23.09
C SER A 164 1.05 6.61 -23.16
N VAL A 165 1.63 5.46 -22.82
CA VAL A 165 3.07 5.21 -22.87
C VAL A 165 3.44 4.39 -24.10
N ARG A 166 4.64 4.65 -24.66
CA ARG A 166 5.12 4.00 -25.90
C ARG A 166 6.46 3.28 -25.72
N ASP A 167 7.05 3.37 -24.55
CA ASP A 167 8.41 2.87 -24.23
C ASP A 167 8.41 1.76 -23.16
N ARG A 168 7.24 1.29 -22.76
CA ARG A 168 7.04 0.14 -21.89
C ARG A 168 5.63 -0.44 -22.03
N CYS A 169 5.42 -1.63 -21.52
CA CYS A 169 4.09 -2.21 -21.44
C CYS A 169 3.20 -1.46 -20.44
N THR A 170 1.89 -1.48 -20.67
CA THR A 170 0.89 -1.02 -19.71
C THR A 170 0.99 -1.87 -18.44
N LYS A 171 1.01 -1.22 -17.28
CA LYS A 171 1.04 -1.90 -15.99
C LYS A 171 -0.33 -2.49 -15.67
N SER A 172 -0.43 -3.81 -15.63
CA SER A 172 -1.68 -4.55 -15.43
C SER A 172 -1.76 -5.31 -14.11
N HIS A 173 -0.86 -5.04 -13.18
CA HIS A 173 -0.85 -5.72 -11.88
C HIS A 173 -0.47 -4.81 -10.73
N GLU A 174 -0.82 -5.24 -9.53
CA GLU A 174 -0.34 -4.73 -8.25
C GLU A 174 0.17 -5.91 -7.42
N TYR A 175 0.85 -5.61 -6.31
CA TYR A 175 1.32 -6.65 -5.39
C TYR A 175 0.42 -6.70 -4.15
N VAL A 176 0.14 -7.93 -3.71
CA VAL A 176 -0.38 -8.19 -2.37
C VAL A 176 0.67 -8.97 -1.62
N PHE A 177 1.25 -8.36 -0.57
CA PHE A 177 2.22 -9.06 0.27
C PHE A 177 1.51 -9.71 1.45
N LEU A 178 1.80 -11.00 1.66
CA LEU A 178 1.46 -11.69 2.88
C LEU A 178 2.62 -11.57 3.86
N LEU A 179 2.36 -10.92 4.99
CA LEU A 179 3.28 -10.84 6.11
C LEU A 179 2.64 -11.46 7.35
N SER A 180 3.42 -12.09 8.19
CA SER A 180 2.95 -12.61 9.48
C SER A 180 3.72 -12.01 10.64
N LYS A 181 3.07 -11.97 11.81
CA LYS A 181 3.66 -11.45 13.02
C LYS A 181 4.77 -12.37 13.54
N ASN A 182 4.56 -13.68 13.45
CA ASN A 182 5.48 -14.73 13.88
C ASN A 182 5.70 -15.77 12.76
N GLN A 183 6.67 -16.65 12.96
CA GLN A 183 6.93 -17.75 12.04
C GLN A 183 5.76 -18.74 11.95
N ASN A 184 5.07 -18.96 13.05
CA ASN A 184 3.87 -19.78 13.14
C ASN A 184 2.66 -18.86 13.12
N TYR A 185 1.81 -18.99 12.11
CA TYR A 185 0.61 -18.18 11.93
C TYR A 185 -0.53 -19.03 11.38
N TYR A 186 -1.75 -18.55 11.59
CA TYR A 186 -2.94 -19.25 11.08
C TYR A 186 -3.05 -19.07 9.56
N PHE A 187 -3.18 -20.20 8.86
CA PHE A 187 -3.44 -20.23 7.44
C PHE A 187 -4.27 -21.47 7.09
N ASP A 188 -5.49 -21.28 6.61
CA ASP A 188 -6.39 -22.36 6.23
C ASP A 188 -6.10 -22.77 4.77
N VAL A 189 -5.21 -23.74 4.62
CA VAL A 189 -4.82 -24.27 3.31
C VAL A 189 -5.97 -25.01 2.62
N ASP A 190 -6.88 -25.59 3.38
CA ASP A 190 -7.99 -26.36 2.80
C ASP A 190 -9.05 -25.44 2.20
N ALA A 191 -9.30 -24.29 2.81
CA ALA A 191 -10.25 -23.30 2.30
C ALA A 191 -9.86 -22.69 0.94
N ILE A 192 -8.57 -22.70 0.59
CA ILE A 192 -8.07 -22.12 -0.67
C ILE A 192 -7.79 -23.15 -1.76
N LYS A 193 -8.00 -24.44 -1.49
CA LYS A 193 -7.79 -25.49 -2.49
C LYS A 193 -8.78 -25.34 -3.64
N GLU A 194 -8.24 -25.26 -4.85
CA GLU A 194 -9.04 -25.32 -6.06
C GLU A 194 -9.24 -26.79 -6.50
N PRO A 195 -10.39 -27.13 -7.10
CA PRO A 195 -10.59 -28.46 -7.67
C PRO A 195 -9.51 -28.72 -8.74
N THR A 196 -8.89 -29.89 -8.70
CA THR A 196 -7.91 -30.31 -9.70
C THR A 196 -8.55 -30.33 -11.07
N ARG A 197 -8.12 -29.45 -11.98
CA ARG A 197 -8.49 -29.55 -13.40
C ARG A 197 -7.82 -30.78 -13.97
N ARG A 198 -8.59 -31.84 -14.29
CA ARG A 198 -8.09 -32.95 -15.10
C ARG A 198 -7.81 -32.40 -16.50
N TYR A 199 -6.55 -32.22 -16.84
CA TYR A 199 -6.19 -32.03 -18.24
C TYR A 199 -6.46 -33.36 -18.94
N ILE A 200 -7.52 -33.42 -19.76
CA ILE A 200 -7.70 -34.50 -20.71
C ILE A 200 -6.69 -34.21 -21.81
N HIS A 201 -5.57 -34.92 -21.78
CA HIS A 201 -4.71 -34.99 -22.96
C HIS A 201 -5.52 -35.70 -24.07
N VAL A 202 -6.06 -34.93 -24.99
CA VAL A 202 -6.53 -35.45 -26.27
C VAL A 202 -5.26 -35.68 -27.08
N LEU A 203 -4.89 -36.95 -27.21
CA LEU A 203 -3.88 -37.42 -28.14
C LEU A 203 -4.38 -37.30 -29.59
#